data_148f5ca313a04abfefff23e2219366e3
#
_entry.id   148f5ca313a04abfefff23e2219366e3
#
_cell.length_a   1.000
_cell.length_b   1.000
_cell.length_c   1.000
_cell.angle_alpha   90.00
_cell.angle_beta   90.00
_cell.angle_gamma   90.00
#
_symmetry.space_group_name_H-M   'P 1'
#
loop_
_entity.id
_entity.type
_entity.pdbx_description
1 polymer ?
#
loop_
_entity_poly.entity_id
_entity_poly.type
_entity_poly.pdbx_seq_one_letter_code
_entity_poly.pdbx_strand_id
1 'polypeptide(L)'
;AIASAETAALYGLEVLVPSINTDGDNTTRFIVLSREKPTAGNRFSLLFTLDNKPGKLAEVIQVIGRFGYDMESIKSRPLPHVPFDYYFYVELVGDPSADETAALLRELDHTCRTVRLLGVYTK
;
A
#
# COMPACT_ATOMS: atom_id res chain seq x y z
N ALA A 1 15.64 22.30 -18.43
CA ALA A 1 15.10 21.37 -17.42
C ALA A 1 13.74 20.86 -17.88
N ILE A 2 13.31 19.71 -17.39
CA ILE A 2 11.96 19.16 -17.56
C ILE A 2 11.24 19.41 -16.23
N ALA A 3 10.13 20.12 -16.26
CA ALA A 3 9.34 20.50 -15.09
C ALA A 3 7.89 20.79 -15.46
N SER A 4 7.03 21.07 -14.50
CA SER A 4 5.67 21.52 -14.78
C SER A 4 5.63 22.98 -15.27
N ALA A 5 4.57 23.35 -15.96
CA ALA A 5 4.39 24.74 -16.43
C ALA A 5 4.32 25.74 -15.28
N GLU A 6 3.73 25.36 -14.13
CA GLU A 6 3.68 26.18 -12.92
C GLU A 6 5.07 26.47 -12.35
N THR A 7 5.99 25.51 -12.45
CA THR A 7 7.40 25.69 -12.04
C THR A 7 8.07 26.77 -12.88
N ALA A 8 7.80 26.83 -14.17
CA ALA A 8 8.35 27.88 -15.05
C ALA A 8 7.89 29.28 -14.59
N ALA A 9 6.60 29.44 -14.31
CA ALA A 9 6.06 30.72 -13.81
C ALA A 9 6.68 31.10 -12.44
N LEU A 10 6.82 30.15 -11.52
CA LEU A 10 7.36 30.37 -10.17
C LEU A 10 8.81 30.86 -10.20
N TYR A 11 9.63 30.35 -11.12
CA TYR A 11 11.06 30.67 -11.22
C TYR A 11 11.40 31.65 -12.35
N GLY A 12 10.42 32.26 -13.00
CA GLY A 12 10.63 33.21 -14.09
C GLY A 12 11.32 32.58 -15.31
N LEU A 13 11.03 31.32 -15.59
CA LEU A 13 11.59 30.58 -16.73
C LEU A 13 10.63 30.59 -17.91
N GLU A 14 11.18 30.45 -19.10
CA GLU A 14 10.41 30.33 -20.35
C GLU A 14 10.18 28.86 -20.69
N VAL A 15 8.94 28.51 -21.06
CA VAL A 15 8.57 27.16 -21.54
C VAL A 15 8.95 27.06 -23.02
N LEU A 16 10.01 26.33 -23.33
CA LEU A 16 10.48 26.12 -24.71
C LEU A 16 9.61 25.12 -25.48
N VAL A 17 9.21 24.03 -24.85
CA VAL A 17 8.38 22.98 -25.46
C VAL A 17 7.35 22.54 -24.42
N PRO A 18 6.06 22.79 -24.66
CA PRO A 18 4.98 22.34 -23.77
C PRO A 18 4.65 20.87 -24.02
N SER A 19 4.01 20.24 -23.03
CA SER A 19 3.37 18.91 -23.12
C SER A 19 4.27 17.82 -23.69
N ILE A 20 5.49 17.70 -23.15
CA ILE A 20 6.48 16.70 -23.59
C ILE A 20 6.20 15.29 -23.05
N ASN A 21 5.20 15.13 -22.19
CA ASN A 21 4.75 13.83 -21.71
C ASN A 21 4.12 13.03 -22.86
N THR A 22 4.57 11.81 -23.04
CA THR A 22 4.05 10.88 -24.07
C THR A 22 2.69 10.29 -23.71
N ASP A 23 2.32 10.34 -22.43
CA ASP A 23 1.06 9.80 -21.91
C ASP A 23 0.30 10.91 -21.16
N GLY A 24 -0.93 11.16 -21.55
CA GLY A 24 -1.79 12.21 -20.96
C GLY A 24 -2.26 11.87 -19.53
N ASP A 25 -2.25 10.60 -19.15
CA ASP A 25 -2.75 10.08 -17.87
C ASP A 25 -1.65 9.86 -16.86
N ASN A 26 -0.68 10.76 -16.75
CA ASN A 26 0.35 10.68 -15.72
C ASN A 26 -0.25 11.04 -14.35
N THR A 27 -0.56 10.01 -13.57
CA THR A 27 -1.12 10.16 -12.22
C THR A 27 -0.06 9.87 -11.17
N THR A 28 0.16 10.81 -10.26
CA THR A 28 1.02 10.63 -9.08
C THR A 28 0.15 10.39 -7.85
N ARG A 29 0.39 9.28 -7.17
CA ARG A 29 -0.27 8.96 -5.92
C ARG A 29 0.57 9.44 -4.74
N PHE A 30 -0.01 10.28 -3.89
CA PHE A 30 0.60 10.74 -2.65
C PHE A 30 0.05 9.95 -1.47
N ILE A 31 0.93 9.63 -0.51
CA ILE A 31 0.57 9.01 0.77
C ILE A 31 0.74 10.06 1.85
N VAL A 32 -0.30 10.29 2.64
CA VAL A 32 -0.26 11.18 3.80
C VAL A 32 0.24 10.38 5.01
N LEU A 33 1.32 10.87 5.63
CA LEU A 33 1.84 10.31 6.87
C LEU A 33 1.36 11.15 8.05
N SER A 34 0.78 10.50 9.06
CA SER A 34 0.32 11.15 10.28
C SER A 34 0.73 10.36 11.51
N ARG A 35 0.87 11.06 12.63
CA ARG A 35 1.02 10.44 13.96
C ARG A 35 -0.34 10.00 14.52
N GLU A 36 -1.40 10.67 14.10
CA GLU A 36 -2.78 10.29 14.40
C GLU A 36 -3.15 9.08 13.55
N LYS A 37 -3.83 8.13 14.15
CA LYS A 37 -4.33 6.92 13.48
C LYS A 37 -5.82 7.09 13.22
N PRO A 38 -6.25 7.39 12.00
CA PRO A 38 -7.66 7.35 11.66
C PRO A 38 -8.23 5.96 11.98
N THR A 39 -9.41 5.93 12.57
CA THR A 39 -10.09 4.69 12.99
C THR A 39 -11.23 4.30 12.05
N ALA A 40 -11.57 5.15 11.09
CA ALA A 40 -12.64 4.92 10.13
C ALA A 40 -12.16 5.17 8.71
N GLY A 41 -12.66 4.35 7.79
CA GLY A 41 -12.36 4.43 6.36
C GLY A 41 -12.88 3.21 5.63
N ASN A 42 -12.81 3.24 4.31
CA ASN A 42 -13.22 2.12 3.46
C ASN A 42 -12.03 1.37 2.83
N ARG A 43 -10.83 1.68 3.28
CA ARG A 43 -9.57 1.07 2.90
C ARG A 43 -8.65 0.95 4.10
N PHE A 44 -7.84 -0.08 4.13
CA PHE A 44 -6.78 -0.21 5.10
C PHE A 44 -5.55 -0.88 4.48
N SER A 45 -4.39 -0.56 5.03
CA SER A 45 -3.12 -1.08 4.56
C SER A 45 -2.46 -1.94 5.62
N LEU A 46 -1.98 -3.11 5.21
CA LEU A 46 -1.23 -4.02 6.05
C LEU A 46 0.20 -4.17 5.55
N LEU A 47 1.10 -4.36 6.50
CA LEU A 47 2.45 -4.82 6.26
C LEU A 47 2.62 -6.17 6.96
N PHE A 48 3.16 -7.18 6.27
CA PHE A 48 3.44 -8.46 6.89
C PHE A 48 4.73 -9.07 6.35
N THR A 49 5.32 -9.95 7.15
CA THR A 49 6.46 -10.78 6.78
C THR A 49 6.10 -12.26 6.87
N LEU A 50 6.73 -13.06 6.05
CA LEU A 50 6.48 -14.50 5.97
C LEU A 50 7.78 -15.28 6.12
N ASP A 51 7.66 -16.55 6.51
CA ASP A 51 8.73 -17.49 6.31
C ASP A 51 8.97 -17.69 4.81
N ASN A 52 10.21 -17.69 4.40
CA ASN A 52 10.57 -17.91 2.99
C ASN A 52 10.38 -19.40 2.62
N LYS A 53 9.13 -19.81 2.46
CA LYS A 53 8.72 -21.16 2.09
C LYS A 53 7.72 -21.10 0.94
N PRO A 54 7.79 -22.07 0.00
CA PRO A 54 6.78 -22.17 -1.06
C PRO A 54 5.37 -22.22 -0.51
N GLY A 55 4.45 -21.47 -1.11
CA GLY A 55 3.04 -21.43 -0.76
C GLY A 55 2.64 -20.47 0.37
N LYS A 56 3.58 -19.95 1.18
CA LYS A 56 3.22 -19.10 2.32
C LYS A 56 2.46 -17.84 1.94
N LEU A 57 2.83 -17.18 0.85
CA LEU A 57 2.07 -16.04 0.36
C LEU A 57 0.66 -16.43 -0.09
N ALA A 58 0.52 -17.59 -0.74
CA ALA A 58 -0.78 -18.09 -1.17
C ALA A 58 -1.72 -18.37 0.03
N GLU A 59 -1.21 -18.89 1.15
CA GLU A 59 -1.97 -19.07 2.38
C GLU A 59 -2.54 -17.74 2.88
N VAL A 60 -1.73 -16.68 2.91
CA VAL A 60 -2.17 -15.34 3.33
C VAL A 60 -3.25 -14.78 2.41
N ILE A 61 -3.06 -14.90 1.09
CA ILE A 61 -4.05 -14.44 0.10
C ILE A 61 -5.37 -15.20 0.26
N GLN A 62 -5.32 -16.52 0.51
CA GLN A 62 -6.51 -17.32 0.78
C GLN A 62 -7.22 -16.90 2.08
N VAL A 63 -6.48 -16.57 3.12
CA VAL A 63 -7.06 -16.03 4.37
C VAL A 63 -7.82 -14.74 4.06
N ILE A 64 -7.19 -13.78 3.41
CA ILE A 64 -7.81 -12.50 3.03
C ILE A 64 -9.10 -12.72 2.22
N GLY A 65 -9.04 -13.60 1.21
CA GLY A 65 -10.19 -13.92 0.36
C GLY A 65 -11.34 -14.61 1.11
N ARG A 66 -11.05 -15.50 2.07
CA ARG A 66 -12.09 -16.14 2.91
C ARG A 66 -12.86 -15.15 3.78
N PHE A 67 -12.21 -14.04 4.19
CA PHE A 67 -12.85 -12.96 4.91
C PHE A 67 -13.57 -11.97 4.00
N GLY A 68 -13.61 -12.21 2.69
CA GLY A 68 -14.34 -11.40 1.72
C GLY A 68 -13.71 -10.05 1.39
N TYR A 69 -12.45 -9.83 1.78
CA TYR A 69 -11.75 -8.59 1.43
C TYR A 69 -11.17 -8.65 0.03
N ASP A 70 -11.39 -7.57 -0.73
CA ASP A 70 -10.73 -7.37 -2.02
C ASP A 70 -9.35 -6.74 -1.82
N MET A 71 -8.35 -7.29 -2.55
CA MET A 71 -6.98 -6.80 -2.50
C MET A 71 -6.72 -5.88 -3.69
N GLU A 72 -6.72 -4.57 -3.45
CA GLU A 72 -6.49 -3.55 -4.48
C GLU A 72 -5.01 -3.50 -4.92
N SER A 73 -4.09 -3.79 -4.02
CA SER A 73 -2.65 -3.73 -4.30
C SER A 73 -1.85 -4.68 -3.41
N ILE A 74 -0.81 -5.29 -4.00
CA ILE A 74 0.22 -6.02 -3.26
C ILE A 74 1.60 -5.64 -3.80
N LYS A 75 2.53 -5.32 -2.91
CA LYS A 75 3.92 -4.99 -3.25
C LYS A 75 4.85 -5.71 -2.30
N SER A 76 5.90 -6.33 -2.84
CA SER A 76 6.97 -6.93 -2.05
C SER A 76 8.22 -6.07 -2.10
N ARG A 77 8.95 -6.02 -0.98
CA ARG A 77 10.26 -5.40 -0.87
C ARG A 77 11.17 -6.27 -0.03
N PRO A 78 12.47 -6.40 -0.40
CA PRO A 78 13.42 -7.12 0.43
C PRO A 78 13.60 -6.43 1.78
N LEU A 79 13.76 -7.21 2.83
CA LEU A 79 14.14 -6.68 4.14
C LEU A 79 15.59 -6.20 4.09
N PRO A 80 15.88 -4.98 4.56
CA PRO A 80 17.25 -4.51 4.69
C PRO A 80 18.06 -5.46 5.59
N HIS A 81 19.26 -5.82 5.14
CA HIS A 81 20.23 -6.64 5.90
C HIS A 81 19.84 -8.10 6.19
N VAL A 82 18.70 -8.59 5.66
CA VAL A 82 18.30 -9.99 5.80
C VAL A 82 18.14 -10.59 4.40
N PRO A 83 19.13 -11.35 3.89
CA PRO A 83 19.05 -11.95 2.57
C PRO A 83 17.84 -12.86 2.43
N PHE A 84 17.16 -12.76 1.30
CA PHE A 84 15.98 -13.58 0.92
C PHE A 84 14.73 -13.42 1.76
N ASP A 85 14.68 -12.50 2.73
CA ASP A 85 13.47 -12.15 3.45
C ASP A 85 12.79 -10.91 2.84
N TYR A 86 11.47 -10.95 2.78
CA TYR A 86 10.64 -9.90 2.19
C TYR A 86 9.57 -9.46 3.17
N TYR A 87 9.24 -8.17 3.14
CA TYR A 87 7.96 -7.69 3.63
C TYR A 87 7.00 -7.46 2.47
N PHE A 88 5.74 -7.66 2.75
CA PHE A 88 4.65 -7.45 1.82
C PHE A 88 3.78 -6.30 2.33
N TYR A 89 3.51 -5.37 1.44
CA TYR A 89 2.57 -4.28 1.66
C TYR A 89 1.32 -4.58 0.85
N VAL A 90 0.16 -4.59 1.47
CA VAL A 90 -1.13 -4.82 0.81
C VAL A 90 -2.12 -3.72 1.15
N GLU A 91 -2.99 -3.42 0.21
CA GLU A 91 -4.12 -2.51 0.38
C GLU A 91 -5.39 -3.32 0.20
N LEU A 92 -6.25 -3.26 1.20
CA LEU A 92 -7.51 -3.97 1.26
C LEU A 92 -8.68 -2.99 1.28
N VAL A 93 -9.75 -3.39 0.59
CA VAL A 93 -11.04 -2.67 0.59
C VAL A 93 -11.89 -3.22 1.72
N GLY A 94 -12.29 -2.37 2.65
CA GLY A 94 -13.16 -2.72 3.77
C GLY A 94 -13.02 -1.77 4.95
N ASP A 95 -13.85 -1.99 5.96
CA ASP A 95 -13.86 -1.23 7.21
C ASP A 95 -13.08 -2.01 8.30
N PRO A 96 -11.91 -1.52 8.74
CA PRO A 96 -11.11 -2.21 9.75
C PRO A 96 -11.70 -2.18 11.17
N SER A 97 -12.74 -1.39 11.42
CA SER A 97 -13.46 -1.38 12.70
C SER A 97 -14.46 -2.52 12.85
N ALA A 98 -14.80 -3.19 11.74
CA ALA A 98 -15.72 -4.33 11.77
C ALA A 98 -15.11 -5.53 12.52
N ASP A 99 -15.96 -6.30 13.20
CA ASP A 99 -15.55 -7.53 13.92
C ASP A 99 -14.84 -8.53 13.00
N GLU A 100 -15.26 -8.59 11.75
CA GLU A 100 -14.63 -9.44 10.70
C GLU A 100 -13.19 -9.03 10.43
N THR A 101 -12.89 -7.73 10.39
CA THR A 101 -11.51 -7.24 10.21
C THR A 101 -10.65 -7.59 11.42
N ALA A 102 -11.19 -7.49 12.64
CA ALA A 102 -10.46 -7.93 13.82
C ALA A 102 -10.18 -9.43 13.80
N ALA A 103 -11.10 -10.25 13.30
CA ALA A 103 -10.91 -11.67 13.10
C ALA A 103 -9.86 -11.98 12.02
N LEU A 104 -9.90 -11.26 10.89
CA LEU A 104 -8.87 -11.34 9.85
C LEU A 104 -7.47 -11.05 10.42
N LEU A 105 -7.30 -9.97 11.16
CA LEU A 105 -5.99 -9.60 11.71
C LEU A 105 -5.45 -10.68 12.67
N ARG A 106 -6.32 -11.29 13.49
CA ARG A 106 -5.92 -12.43 14.34
C ARG A 106 -5.49 -13.64 13.54
N GLU A 107 -6.23 -14.00 12.49
CA GLU A 107 -5.86 -15.14 11.63
C GLU A 107 -4.55 -14.89 10.88
N LEU A 108 -4.33 -13.67 10.41
CA LEU A 108 -3.07 -13.28 9.79
C LEU A 108 -1.89 -13.31 10.76
N ASP A 109 -2.09 -12.97 12.03
CA ASP A 109 -1.04 -13.06 13.06
C ASP A 109 -0.58 -14.50 13.31
N HIS A 110 -1.46 -15.49 13.13
CA HIS A 110 -1.11 -16.90 13.17
C HIS A 110 -0.44 -17.42 11.89
N THR A 111 -0.74 -16.80 10.74
CA THR A 111 -0.24 -17.24 9.42
C THR A 111 1.08 -16.59 9.05
N CYS A 112 1.27 -15.35 9.46
CA CYS A 112 2.44 -14.53 9.20
C CYS A 112 3.47 -14.63 10.33
N ARG A 113 4.74 -14.30 10.03
CA ARG A 113 5.77 -14.08 11.06
C ARG A 113 5.48 -12.79 11.83
N THR A 114 5.08 -11.75 11.11
CA THR A 114 4.60 -10.49 11.68
C THR A 114 3.48 -9.93 10.81
N VAL A 115 2.52 -9.27 11.43
CA VAL A 115 1.50 -8.47 10.72
C VAL A 115 1.34 -7.11 11.42
N ARG A 116 1.13 -6.07 10.63
CA ARG A 116 0.96 -4.71 11.14
C ARG A 116 -0.07 -3.95 10.32
N LEU A 117 -1.08 -3.42 10.98
CA LEU A 117 -1.98 -2.43 10.40
C LEU A 117 -1.23 -1.09 10.32
N LEU A 118 -1.03 -0.59 9.10
CA LEU A 118 -0.32 0.67 8.86
C LEU A 118 -1.24 1.88 8.95
N GLY A 119 -2.46 1.76 8.44
CA GLY A 119 -3.42 2.85 8.46
C GLY A 119 -4.74 2.47 7.81
N VAL A 120 -5.72 3.29 8.12
CA VAL A 120 -7.09 3.27 7.61
C VAL A 120 -7.30 4.58 6.87
N TYR A 121 -8.00 4.56 5.75
CA TYR A 121 -8.25 5.76 4.96
C TYR A 121 -9.47 5.60 4.08
N THR A 122 -9.95 6.73 3.56
CA THR A 122 -11.00 6.78 2.54
C THR A 122 -10.38 7.18 1.21
N LYS A 123 -10.77 6.47 0.14
CA LYS A 123 -10.36 6.75 -1.23
C LYS A 123 -11.58 7.13 -2.05
#